data_b49ee8a3a4846afe407a21076eb72763
#
_entry.id   b49ee8a3a4846afe407a21076eb72763
#
_cell.length_a   1.000
_cell.length_b   1.000
_cell.length_c   1.000
_cell.angle_alpha   90.00
_cell.angle_beta   90.00
_cell.angle_gamma   90.00
#
_symmetry.space_group_name_H-M   'P 1'
#
loop_
_entity.id
_entity.type
_entity.pdbx_description
1 polymer ?
#
loop_
_entity_poly.entity_id
_entity_poly.type
_entity_poly.pdbx_seq_one_letter_code
_entity_poly.pdbx_strand_id
1 'polypeptide(L)'
;MSTRFFLNTFYFGSSTFFPYFCSQMKTTYHYIILAWTLLALVGQETKAQTVSYQSFAHYNRRVAEFAPLRDIDSTTVVMLGNSLTENGGNWAERLNTGLKVVNRGIIGDNTIGMIQRLCQITPYKPRAIFLMAGINDMSNGMPAQQVASRVITLIDSIRVQSPETQLFVESILPINESNGRWKTLSGRTDDIPWANMLIRAYCESNGIVFIDVFRRMARGRSNILRGELTSDGLHLNAEGYKIWAFELRRHIKRLEKTR
;
A
#
# COMPACT_ATOMS: atom_id res chain seq x y z
N MET A 1 -45.21 -62.53 60.30
CA MET A 1 -44.02 -61.76 60.65
C MET A 1 -44.09 -60.44 59.91
N SER A 2 -44.33 -59.39 60.69
CA SER A 2 -44.67 -58.03 60.20
C SER A 2 -43.46 -57.13 60.30
N THR A 3 -43.11 -56.41 59.24
CA THR A 3 -42.13 -55.39 59.37
C THR A 3 -42.73 -54.08 58.74
N ARG A 4 -43.00 -53.12 59.62
CA ARG A 4 -43.52 -51.80 59.33
C ARG A 4 -42.37 -50.92 58.76
N PHE A 5 -42.58 -50.28 57.63
CA PHE A 5 -41.76 -49.17 57.13
C PHE A 5 -42.28 -47.81 57.66
N PHE A 6 -41.34 -47.06 58.28
CA PHE A 6 -41.55 -45.68 58.70
C PHE A 6 -41.43 -44.76 57.51
N LEU A 7 -42.40 -43.93 57.24
CA LEU A 7 -42.38 -42.79 56.33
C LEU A 7 -41.80 -41.55 57.07
N ASN A 8 -40.64 -41.11 56.73
CA ASN A 8 -40.10 -39.81 57.13
C ASN A 8 -40.52 -38.75 56.10
N THR A 9 -41.35 -37.82 56.55
CA THR A 9 -41.77 -36.66 55.83
C THR A 9 -40.66 -35.59 55.86
N PHE A 10 -40.00 -35.36 54.73
CA PHE A 10 -39.13 -34.18 54.58
C PHE A 10 -39.96 -32.96 54.15
N TYR A 11 -39.94 -31.94 55.00
CA TYR A 11 -40.43 -30.60 54.68
C TYR A 11 -39.47 -29.93 53.69
N PHE A 12 -39.94 -29.58 52.54
CA PHE A 12 -39.25 -28.69 51.59
C PHE A 12 -39.47 -27.25 52.00
N GLY A 13 -38.38 -26.59 52.45
CA GLY A 13 -38.35 -25.16 52.73
C GLY A 13 -38.30 -24.34 51.46
N SER A 14 -39.08 -23.30 51.49
CA SER A 14 -39.15 -22.06 50.76
C SER A 14 -38.53 -21.94 49.34
N SER A 15 -39.45 -21.64 48.45
CA SER A 15 -39.44 -21.33 47.02
C SER A 15 -38.65 -20.08 46.56
N THR A 16 -37.50 -19.77 47.11
CA THR A 16 -36.73 -18.55 46.67
C THR A 16 -35.50 -18.86 45.81
N PHE A 17 -35.13 -20.11 45.58
CA PHE A 17 -33.92 -20.47 44.81
C PHE A 17 -34.15 -20.65 43.29
N PHE A 18 -35.37 -20.92 42.88
CA PHE A 18 -35.71 -21.23 41.49
C PHE A 18 -35.63 -20.03 40.54
N PRO A 19 -35.98 -18.78 40.92
CA PRO A 19 -35.90 -17.64 39.97
C PRO A 19 -34.48 -17.22 39.64
N TYR A 20 -33.52 -17.41 40.57
CA TYR A 20 -32.14 -16.98 40.38
C TYR A 20 -31.38 -17.86 39.39
N PHE A 21 -31.63 -19.17 39.38
CA PHE A 21 -31.02 -20.14 38.49
C PHE A 21 -31.50 -19.97 37.04
N CYS A 22 -32.77 -19.62 36.85
CA CYS A 22 -33.35 -19.37 35.53
C CYS A 22 -32.89 -18.06 34.90
N SER A 23 -32.62 -17.03 35.73
CA SER A 23 -32.02 -15.74 35.28
C SER A 23 -30.57 -15.91 34.85
N GLN A 24 -29.77 -16.64 35.61
CA GLN A 24 -28.36 -16.91 35.27
C GLN A 24 -28.23 -17.76 33.98
N MET A 25 -29.09 -18.75 33.78
CA MET A 25 -29.08 -19.53 32.55
C MET A 25 -29.45 -18.71 31.32
N LYS A 26 -30.40 -17.80 31.40
CA LYS A 26 -30.76 -16.90 30.30
C LYS A 26 -29.59 -15.98 29.91
N THR A 27 -28.87 -15.44 30.88
CA THR A 27 -27.70 -14.57 30.63
C THR A 27 -26.55 -15.35 30.00
N THR A 28 -26.30 -16.57 30.46
CA THR A 28 -25.25 -17.45 29.90
C THR A 28 -25.57 -17.85 28.45
N TYR A 29 -26.83 -18.14 28.14
CA TYR A 29 -27.25 -18.43 26.76
C TYR A 29 -27.07 -17.24 25.82
N HIS A 30 -27.32 -16.02 26.28
CA HIS A 30 -27.08 -14.81 25.49
C HIS A 30 -25.57 -14.61 25.18
N TYR A 31 -24.71 -14.84 26.14
CA TYR A 31 -23.25 -14.76 25.89
C TYR A 31 -22.72 -15.86 24.97
N ILE A 32 -23.27 -17.06 25.06
CA ILE A 32 -22.92 -18.17 24.17
C ILE A 32 -23.38 -17.86 22.74
N ILE A 33 -24.59 -17.35 22.54
CA ILE A 33 -25.11 -16.96 21.22
C ILE A 33 -24.30 -15.78 20.66
N LEU A 34 -23.94 -14.76 21.47
CA LEU A 34 -23.07 -13.66 21.05
C LEU A 34 -21.68 -14.15 20.66
N ALA A 35 -21.11 -15.09 21.40
CA ALA A 35 -19.80 -15.68 21.09
C ALA A 35 -19.84 -16.47 19.78
N TRP A 36 -20.91 -17.24 19.52
CA TRP A 36 -21.09 -17.98 18.28
C TRP A 36 -21.35 -17.07 17.08
N THR A 37 -22.06 -15.95 17.26
CA THR A 37 -22.26 -14.95 16.19
C THR A 37 -20.97 -14.19 15.90
N LEU A 38 -20.15 -13.86 16.91
CA LEU A 38 -18.83 -13.28 16.73
C LEU A 38 -17.85 -14.25 16.03
N LEU A 39 -17.84 -15.53 16.40
CA LEU A 39 -17.05 -16.57 15.72
C LEU A 39 -17.50 -16.78 14.27
N ALA A 40 -18.80 -16.72 13.99
CA ALA A 40 -19.34 -16.84 12.64
C ALA A 40 -18.97 -15.61 11.76
N LEU A 41 -18.83 -14.43 12.36
CA LEU A 41 -18.36 -13.22 11.66
C LEU A 41 -16.83 -13.23 11.40
N VAL A 42 -16.06 -13.87 12.25
CA VAL A 42 -14.60 -14.03 12.07
C VAL A 42 -14.28 -15.14 11.05
N GLY A 43 -15.19 -16.11 10.86
CA GLY A 43 -15.05 -17.22 9.91
C GLY A 43 -15.46 -16.90 8.47
N GLN A 44 -15.87 -15.69 8.14
CA GLN A 44 -15.95 -15.26 6.74
C GLN A 44 -14.53 -15.00 6.27
N GLU A 45 -13.86 -16.05 5.78
CA GLU A 45 -12.74 -15.88 4.86
C GLU A 45 -13.25 -14.96 3.74
N THR A 46 -12.87 -13.70 3.79
CA THR A 46 -12.95 -12.85 2.62
C THR A 46 -12.10 -13.56 1.58
N LYS A 47 -12.75 -14.29 0.66
CA LYS A 47 -12.09 -14.79 -0.54
C LYS A 47 -11.39 -13.57 -1.11
N ALA A 48 -10.08 -13.52 -0.93
CA ALA A 48 -9.27 -12.49 -1.54
C ALA A 48 -9.60 -12.58 -3.03
N GLN A 49 -10.32 -11.57 -3.52
CA GLN A 49 -10.62 -11.47 -4.93
C GLN A 49 -9.26 -11.43 -5.60
N THR A 50 -8.83 -12.52 -6.21
CA THR A 50 -7.65 -12.57 -7.05
C THR A 50 -7.92 -11.66 -8.23
N VAL A 51 -7.60 -10.39 -8.06
CA VAL A 51 -7.66 -9.41 -9.14
C VAL A 51 -6.61 -9.87 -10.14
N SER A 52 -7.07 -10.51 -11.22
CA SER A 52 -6.18 -10.88 -12.31
C SER A 52 -5.63 -9.60 -12.93
N TYR A 53 -4.31 -9.41 -12.86
CA TYR A 53 -3.65 -8.34 -13.57
C TYR A 53 -3.70 -8.66 -15.07
N GLN A 54 -4.38 -7.81 -15.82
CA GLN A 54 -4.36 -7.90 -17.27
C GLN A 54 -3.09 -7.19 -17.76
N SER A 55 -2.08 -7.97 -18.15
CA SER A 55 -0.87 -7.43 -18.75
C SER A 55 -1.16 -6.83 -20.13
N PHE A 56 -0.38 -5.86 -20.54
CA PHE A 56 -0.49 -5.17 -21.82
C PHE A 56 0.86 -5.12 -22.55
N ALA A 57 0.84 -4.89 -23.85
CA ALA A 57 2.01 -5.05 -24.72
C ALA A 57 3.26 -4.29 -24.24
N HIS A 58 3.11 -3.03 -23.78
CA HIS A 58 4.25 -2.25 -23.27
C HIS A 58 4.85 -2.87 -22.00
N TYR A 59 3.99 -3.26 -21.03
CA TYR A 59 4.42 -3.92 -19.81
C TYR A 59 5.19 -5.21 -20.12
N ASN A 60 4.63 -6.10 -20.97
CA ASN A 60 5.25 -7.37 -21.31
C ASN A 60 6.62 -7.17 -21.98
N ARG A 61 6.73 -6.19 -22.88
CA ARG A 61 7.99 -5.83 -23.53
C ARG A 61 9.02 -5.35 -22.50
N ARG A 62 8.66 -4.43 -21.60
CA ARG A 62 9.57 -3.91 -20.60
C ARG A 62 10.03 -4.97 -19.59
N VAL A 63 9.11 -5.84 -19.15
CA VAL A 63 9.46 -6.98 -18.28
C VAL A 63 10.44 -7.92 -18.99
N ALA A 64 10.22 -8.21 -20.28
CA ALA A 64 11.12 -9.03 -21.08
C ALA A 64 12.50 -8.36 -21.30
N GLU A 65 12.55 -7.04 -21.49
CA GLU A 65 13.79 -6.26 -21.58
C GLU A 65 14.59 -6.27 -20.26
N PHE A 66 13.90 -6.21 -19.11
CA PHE A 66 14.56 -6.23 -17.80
C PHE A 66 15.07 -7.64 -17.42
N ALA A 67 14.42 -8.69 -17.86
CA ALA A 67 14.72 -10.07 -17.43
C ALA A 67 16.18 -10.52 -17.66
N PRO A 68 16.84 -10.23 -18.80
CA PRO A 68 18.22 -10.62 -19.02
C PRO A 68 19.24 -9.70 -18.35
N LEU A 69 18.82 -8.49 -17.87
CA LEU A 69 19.73 -7.53 -17.29
C LEU A 69 20.29 -8.07 -15.96
N ARG A 70 21.59 -7.95 -15.78
CA ARG A 70 22.30 -8.27 -14.53
C ARG A 70 22.87 -6.98 -13.92
N ASP A 71 22.06 -5.91 -13.95
CA ASP A 71 22.44 -4.56 -13.61
C ASP A 71 22.01 -4.13 -12.19
N ILE A 72 21.44 -5.07 -11.41
CA ILE A 72 21.09 -4.86 -10.00
C ILE A 72 22.00 -5.72 -9.13
N ASP A 73 22.55 -5.10 -8.10
CA ASP A 73 23.35 -5.72 -7.04
C ASP A 73 23.15 -4.92 -5.72
N SER A 74 23.84 -5.31 -4.66
CA SER A 74 23.73 -4.68 -3.34
C SER A 74 24.23 -3.23 -3.28
N THR A 75 24.82 -2.69 -4.34
CA THR A 75 25.23 -1.28 -4.44
C THR A 75 24.22 -0.42 -5.21
N THR A 76 23.28 -1.07 -5.89
CA THR A 76 22.36 -0.44 -6.82
C THR A 76 21.18 0.24 -6.10
N VAL A 77 20.82 1.43 -6.54
CA VAL A 77 19.58 2.12 -6.21
C VAL A 77 18.56 1.88 -7.32
N VAL A 78 17.38 1.42 -6.97
CA VAL A 78 16.30 1.13 -7.92
C VAL A 78 15.22 2.18 -7.82
N MET A 79 14.87 2.81 -8.95
CA MET A 79 13.67 3.65 -9.08
C MET A 79 12.52 2.76 -9.58
N LEU A 80 11.61 2.37 -8.69
CA LEU A 80 10.48 1.49 -8.98
C LEU A 80 9.18 2.28 -9.11
N GLY A 81 8.50 2.16 -10.24
CA GLY A 81 7.25 2.89 -10.46
C GLY A 81 6.62 2.67 -11.83
N ASN A 82 5.79 3.61 -12.21
CA ASN A 82 5.01 3.61 -13.46
C ASN A 82 5.60 4.53 -14.54
N SER A 83 4.74 5.13 -15.40
CA SER A 83 5.14 6.08 -16.45
C SER A 83 5.92 7.29 -15.92
N LEU A 84 5.56 7.80 -14.75
CA LEU A 84 6.27 8.92 -14.13
C LEU A 84 7.73 8.56 -13.86
N THR A 85 7.97 7.36 -13.37
CA THR A 85 9.33 6.85 -13.12
C THR A 85 10.04 6.51 -14.43
N GLU A 86 9.37 5.83 -15.39
CA GLU A 86 9.97 5.48 -16.69
C GLU A 86 10.40 6.73 -17.46
N ASN A 87 9.53 7.74 -17.57
CA ASN A 87 9.80 9.00 -18.26
C ASN A 87 10.87 9.86 -17.56
N GLY A 88 11.23 9.53 -16.33
CA GLY A 88 12.38 10.12 -15.65
C GLY A 88 13.70 9.84 -16.36
N GLY A 89 13.79 8.81 -17.19
CA GLY A 89 14.98 8.49 -17.99
C GLY A 89 16.17 8.12 -17.12
N ASN A 90 17.31 8.82 -17.29
CA ASN A 90 18.52 8.62 -16.50
C ASN A 90 18.43 9.27 -15.12
N TRP A 91 18.03 8.47 -14.12
CA TRP A 91 17.89 8.95 -12.75
C TRP A 91 19.21 9.27 -12.06
N ALA A 92 20.33 8.61 -12.39
CA ALA A 92 21.63 8.94 -11.83
C ALA A 92 22.05 10.37 -12.19
N GLU A 93 21.84 10.75 -13.43
CA GLU A 93 22.08 12.12 -13.92
C GLU A 93 21.15 13.13 -13.25
N ARG A 94 19.84 12.84 -13.19
CA ARG A 94 18.86 13.73 -12.52
C ARG A 94 19.14 13.95 -11.06
N LEU A 95 19.56 12.89 -10.37
CA LEU A 95 19.91 12.94 -8.95
C LEU A 95 21.30 13.54 -8.70
N ASN A 96 22.10 13.74 -9.75
CA ASN A 96 23.48 14.19 -9.67
C ASN A 96 24.28 13.36 -8.66
N THR A 97 24.35 12.05 -8.90
CA THR A 97 24.98 11.08 -8.01
C THR A 97 25.93 10.15 -8.77
N GLY A 98 27.00 9.72 -8.11
CA GLY A 98 27.86 8.66 -8.60
C GLY A 98 27.41 7.24 -8.24
N LEU A 99 26.25 7.09 -7.56
CA LEU A 99 25.69 5.78 -7.29
C LEU A 99 25.15 5.16 -8.57
N LYS A 100 25.19 3.84 -8.65
CA LYS A 100 24.51 3.09 -9.68
C LYS A 100 23.01 3.17 -9.46
N VAL A 101 22.28 3.85 -10.34
CA VAL A 101 20.82 4.02 -10.27
C VAL A 101 20.20 3.41 -11.51
N VAL A 102 19.24 2.48 -11.31
CA VAL A 102 18.52 1.85 -12.40
C VAL A 102 17.05 2.26 -12.41
N ASN A 103 16.53 2.54 -13.60
CA ASN A 103 15.13 2.88 -13.80
C ASN A 103 14.32 1.60 -14.06
N ARG A 104 13.42 1.30 -13.13
CA ARG A 104 12.45 0.19 -13.22
C ARG A 104 11.03 0.73 -13.26
N GLY A 105 10.83 1.85 -13.95
CA GLY A 105 9.51 2.35 -14.31
C GLY A 105 8.94 1.63 -15.52
N ILE A 106 7.60 1.45 -15.55
CA ILE A 106 6.86 0.93 -16.71
C ILE A 106 5.59 1.77 -16.90
N ILE A 107 5.44 2.39 -18.07
CA ILE A 107 4.25 3.15 -18.44
C ILE A 107 2.99 2.28 -18.28
N GLY A 108 1.99 2.81 -17.58
CA GLY A 108 0.72 2.12 -17.35
C GLY A 108 0.73 1.09 -16.21
N ASP A 109 1.89 0.80 -15.60
CA ASP A 109 1.99 -0.17 -14.51
C ASP A 109 1.28 0.29 -13.25
N ASN A 110 0.67 -0.67 -12.54
CA ASN A 110 -0.01 -0.47 -11.29
C ASN A 110 0.65 -1.33 -10.18
N THR A 111 0.09 -1.27 -8.97
CA THR A 111 0.64 -1.99 -7.82
C THR A 111 0.74 -3.50 -8.05
N ILE A 112 -0.23 -4.12 -8.74
CA ILE A 112 -0.23 -5.57 -9.00
C ILE A 112 0.89 -5.94 -9.98
N GLY A 113 1.02 -5.19 -11.08
CA GLY A 113 2.10 -5.41 -12.04
C GLY A 113 3.47 -5.24 -11.42
N MET A 114 3.64 -4.25 -10.53
CA MET A 114 4.89 -4.07 -9.79
C MET A 114 5.20 -5.26 -8.89
N ILE A 115 4.19 -5.81 -8.16
CA ILE A 115 4.35 -7.01 -7.34
C ILE A 115 4.81 -8.21 -8.19
N GLN A 116 4.20 -8.43 -9.35
CA GLN A 116 4.53 -9.56 -10.22
C GLN A 116 5.97 -9.54 -10.73
N ARG A 117 6.58 -8.36 -10.88
CA ARG A 117 7.96 -8.19 -11.35
C ARG A 117 9.00 -7.95 -10.27
N LEU A 118 8.63 -8.02 -8.97
CA LEU A 118 9.60 -7.92 -7.87
C LEU A 118 10.68 -9.00 -7.96
N CYS A 119 10.37 -10.18 -8.49
CA CYS A 119 11.34 -11.25 -8.73
C CYS A 119 12.54 -10.84 -9.62
N GLN A 120 12.44 -9.74 -10.36
CA GLN A 120 13.54 -9.16 -11.15
C GLN A 120 14.38 -8.14 -10.35
N ILE A 121 14.01 -7.84 -9.11
CA ILE A 121 14.63 -6.77 -8.30
C ILE A 121 15.09 -7.32 -6.95
N THR A 122 14.18 -7.88 -6.17
CA THR A 122 14.39 -8.25 -4.77
C THR A 122 15.42 -9.36 -4.54
N PRO A 123 15.58 -10.39 -5.42
CA PRO A 123 16.62 -11.40 -5.24
C PRO A 123 18.05 -10.85 -5.27
N TYR A 124 18.25 -9.68 -5.88
CA TYR A 124 19.56 -9.03 -5.99
C TYR A 124 19.85 -8.11 -4.81
N LYS A 125 18.93 -7.98 -3.84
CA LYS A 125 19.09 -7.22 -2.60
C LYS A 125 19.65 -5.82 -2.84
N PRO A 126 19.00 -4.99 -3.67
CA PRO A 126 19.51 -3.67 -4.01
C PRO A 126 19.74 -2.84 -2.74
N ARG A 127 20.66 -1.92 -2.78
CA ARG A 127 20.97 -1.01 -1.69
C ARG A 127 19.74 -0.23 -1.22
N ALA A 128 18.97 0.26 -2.18
CA ALA A 128 17.75 0.99 -1.91
C ALA A 128 16.74 0.83 -3.03
N ILE A 129 15.45 0.93 -2.68
CA ILE A 129 14.34 1.08 -3.62
C ILE A 129 13.62 2.39 -3.29
N PHE A 130 13.46 3.26 -4.30
CA PHE A 130 12.56 4.41 -4.29
C PHE A 130 11.30 4.00 -5.02
N LEU A 131 10.17 3.97 -4.31
CA LEU A 131 8.90 3.45 -4.79
C LEU A 131 7.88 4.57 -4.97
N MET A 132 7.34 4.73 -6.18
CA MET A 132 6.15 5.54 -6.46
C MET A 132 5.10 4.70 -7.18
N ALA A 133 3.93 4.50 -6.56
CA ALA A 133 2.83 3.68 -7.10
C ALA A 133 1.47 4.23 -6.67
N GLY A 134 0.39 3.85 -7.39
CA GLY A 134 -1.00 4.08 -6.99
C GLY A 134 -1.83 4.91 -7.97
N ILE A 135 -1.24 5.79 -8.78
CA ILE A 135 -2.03 6.65 -9.69
C ILE A 135 -2.77 5.84 -10.77
N ASN A 136 -2.17 4.77 -11.28
CA ASN A 136 -2.82 3.91 -12.28
C ASN A 136 -3.89 3.00 -11.65
N ASP A 137 -3.72 2.59 -10.39
CA ASP A 137 -4.77 1.91 -9.62
C ASP A 137 -5.99 2.82 -9.49
N MET A 138 -5.78 4.11 -9.17
CA MET A 138 -6.82 5.14 -9.09
C MET A 138 -7.47 5.39 -10.45
N SER A 139 -6.68 5.50 -11.51
CA SER A 139 -7.15 5.65 -12.90
C SER A 139 -7.99 4.46 -13.35
N ASN A 140 -7.75 3.27 -12.82
CA ASN A 140 -8.57 2.07 -13.04
C ASN A 140 -9.84 2.03 -12.17
N GLY A 141 -10.22 3.14 -11.53
CA GLY A 141 -11.46 3.30 -10.76
C GLY A 141 -11.36 2.92 -9.29
N MET A 142 -10.18 2.54 -8.79
CA MET A 142 -10.02 2.14 -7.40
C MET A 142 -10.16 3.34 -6.45
N PRO A 143 -10.97 3.24 -5.36
CA PRO A 143 -11.07 4.28 -4.34
C PRO A 143 -9.75 4.51 -3.60
N ALA A 144 -9.52 5.72 -3.10
CA ALA A 144 -8.29 6.14 -2.41
C ALA A 144 -7.83 5.18 -1.31
N GLN A 145 -8.74 4.70 -0.48
CA GLN A 145 -8.44 3.76 0.60
C GLN A 145 -7.93 2.42 0.07
N GLN A 146 -8.51 1.91 -1.02
CA GLN A 146 -8.07 0.67 -1.64
C GLN A 146 -6.72 0.86 -2.34
N VAL A 147 -6.50 2.01 -2.98
CA VAL A 147 -5.18 2.38 -3.55
C VAL A 147 -4.12 2.35 -2.46
N ALA A 148 -4.37 2.99 -1.31
CA ALA A 148 -3.44 2.97 -0.19
C ALA A 148 -3.15 1.54 0.30
N SER A 149 -4.20 0.70 0.47
CA SER A 149 -4.04 -0.71 0.85
C SER A 149 -3.19 -1.50 -0.15
N ARG A 150 -3.37 -1.27 -1.46
CA ARG A 150 -2.56 -1.91 -2.51
C ARG A 150 -1.10 -1.47 -2.48
N VAL A 151 -0.85 -0.19 -2.28
CA VAL A 151 0.52 0.33 -2.12
C VAL A 151 1.18 -0.25 -0.87
N ILE A 152 0.45 -0.37 0.24
CA ILE A 152 0.92 -1.01 1.47
C ILE A 152 1.26 -2.49 1.22
N THR A 153 0.42 -3.24 0.50
CA THR A 153 0.71 -4.63 0.12
C THR A 153 2.01 -4.74 -0.70
N LEU A 154 2.25 -3.80 -1.62
CA LEU A 154 3.49 -3.75 -2.39
C LEU A 154 4.71 -3.42 -1.50
N ILE A 155 4.57 -2.48 -0.56
CA ILE A 155 5.61 -2.16 0.44
C ILE A 155 5.98 -3.41 1.25
N ASP A 156 4.98 -4.14 1.76
CA ASP A 156 5.21 -5.35 2.56
C ASP A 156 5.84 -6.47 1.72
N SER A 157 5.41 -6.61 0.47
CA SER A 157 6.00 -7.57 -0.46
C SER A 157 7.49 -7.32 -0.68
N ILE A 158 7.90 -6.04 -0.83
CA ILE A 158 9.31 -5.66 -0.96
C ILE A 158 10.07 -5.98 0.33
N ARG A 159 9.53 -5.60 1.49
CA ARG A 159 10.18 -5.81 2.79
C ARG A 159 10.38 -7.29 3.14
N VAL A 160 9.39 -8.12 2.82
CA VAL A 160 9.47 -9.56 3.05
C VAL A 160 10.49 -10.21 2.11
N GLN A 161 10.52 -9.80 0.83
CA GLN A 161 11.42 -10.40 -0.16
C GLN A 161 12.86 -9.89 -0.09
N SER A 162 13.09 -8.67 0.42
CA SER A 162 14.43 -8.05 0.52
C SER A 162 14.53 -7.17 1.77
N PRO A 163 14.57 -7.77 2.97
CA PRO A 163 14.57 -7.05 4.24
C PRO A 163 15.81 -6.18 4.45
N GLU A 164 16.91 -6.46 3.76
CA GLU A 164 18.16 -5.68 3.81
C GLU A 164 18.09 -4.39 2.97
N THR A 165 17.15 -4.34 2.00
CA THR A 165 17.01 -3.19 1.10
C THR A 165 16.39 -2.00 1.82
N GLN A 166 17.05 -0.85 1.76
CA GLN A 166 16.46 0.38 2.30
C GLN A 166 15.31 0.85 1.40
N LEU A 167 14.09 0.91 1.95
CA LEU A 167 12.91 1.33 1.21
C LEU A 167 12.57 2.80 1.49
N PHE A 168 12.41 3.57 0.41
CA PHE A 168 11.89 4.92 0.39
C PHE A 168 10.57 4.91 -0.38
N VAL A 169 9.50 5.35 0.27
CA VAL A 169 8.16 5.43 -0.34
C VAL A 169 7.86 6.88 -0.67
N GLU A 170 7.53 7.13 -1.91
CA GLU A 170 7.23 8.46 -2.40
C GLU A 170 5.71 8.66 -2.47
N SER A 171 5.24 9.87 -2.20
CA SER A 171 3.83 10.20 -2.37
C SER A 171 3.40 10.05 -3.83
N ILE A 172 2.16 9.63 -4.06
CA ILE A 172 1.48 9.80 -5.35
C ILE A 172 1.45 11.30 -5.65
N LEU A 173 1.83 11.68 -6.88
CA LEU A 173 1.88 13.09 -7.29
C LEU A 173 0.49 13.69 -7.50
N PRO A 174 0.32 15.01 -7.35
CA PRO A 174 -0.93 15.67 -7.69
C PRO A 174 -1.20 15.58 -9.19
N ILE A 175 -2.47 15.77 -9.57
CA ILE A 175 -2.92 15.88 -10.96
C ILE A 175 -3.54 17.24 -11.21
N ASN A 176 -3.68 17.61 -12.49
CA ASN A 176 -4.41 18.80 -12.92
C ASN A 176 -5.51 18.38 -13.91
N GLU A 177 -6.71 18.18 -13.37
CA GLU A 177 -7.87 17.71 -14.15
C GLU A 177 -8.37 18.74 -15.17
N SER A 178 -8.06 20.05 -14.99
CA SER A 178 -8.50 21.10 -15.90
C SER A 178 -7.93 20.94 -17.32
N ASN A 179 -6.86 20.14 -17.48
CA ASN A 179 -6.32 19.76 -18.78
C ASN A 179 -7.28 18.86 -19.59
N GLY A 180 -8.16 18.10 -18.92
CA GLY A 180 -9.18 17.25 -19.53
C GLY A 180 -8.68 16.00 -20.26
N ARG A 181 -7.37 15.75 -20.32
CA ARG A 181 -6.79 14.63 -21.05
C ARG A 181 -7.03 13.28 -20.36
N TRP A 182 -6.92 13.24 -19.03
CA TRP A 182 -7.01 12.00 -18.25
C TRP A 182 -8.40 11.84 -17.62
N LYS A 183 -9.40 11.53 -18.45
CA LYS A 183 -10.80 11.41 -18.02
C LYS A 183 -11.03 10.36 -16.92
N THR A 184 -10.22 9.32 -16.89
CA THR A 184 -10.27 8.26 -15.85
C THR A 184 -9.86 8.76 -14.47
N LEU A 185 -9.19 9.92 -14.40
CA LEU A 185 -8.80 10.59 -13.15
C LEU A 185 -9.71 11.79 -12.81
N SER A 186 -10.79 12.00 -13.56
CA SER A 186 -11.74 13.09 -13.28
C SER A 186 -12.39 12.90 -11.89
N GLY A 187 -12.40 13.95 -11.07
CA GLY A 187 -12.89 13.95 -9.70
C GLY A 187 -11.94 13.30 -8.68
N ARG A 188 -10.67 13.03 -9.06
CA ARG A 188 -9.71 12.32 -8.20
C ARG A 188 -8.68 13.22 -7.51
N THR A 189 -8.72 14.52 -7.76
CA THR A 189 -7.74 15.49 -7.21
C THR A 189 -7.63 15.38 -5.68
N ASP A 190 -8.76 15.26 -4.98
CA ASP A 190 -8.78 15.18 -3.52
C ASP A 190 -8.62 13.75 -2.97
N ASP A 191 -8.78 12.74 -3.79
CA ASP A 191 -8.52 11.34 -3.42
C ASP A 191 -7.02 11.07 -3.22
N ILE A 192 -6.15 11.77 -3.96
CA ILE A 192 -4.70 11.56 -3.91
C ILE A 192 -4.12 11.88 -2.53
N PRO A 193 -4.34 13.09 -1.94
CA PRO A 193 -3.81 13.38 -0.61
C PRO A 193 -4.39 12.47 0.47
N TRP A 194 -5.61 11.96 0.30
CA TRP A 194 -6.20 10.98 1.21
C TRP A 194 -5.43 9.66 1.15
N ALA A 195 -5.18 9.12 -0.03
CA ALA A 195 -4.36 7.92 -0.20
C ALA A 195 -2.93 8.13 0.37
N ASN A 196 -2.31 9.27 0.06
CA ASN A 196 -0.98 9.64 0.58
C ASN A 196 -0.94 9.72 2.11
N MET A 197 -1.98 10.23 2.75
CA MET A 197 -2.09 10.28 4.21
C MET A 197 -2.06 8.88 4.82
N LEU A 198 -2.82 7.94 4.27
CA LEU A 198 -2.87 6.54 4.74
C LEU A 198 -1.53 5.83 4.53
N ILE A 199 -0.90 6.00 3.35
CA ILE A 199 0.42 5.42 3.04
C ILE A 199 1.48 5.99 3.98
N ARG A 200 1.47 7.31 4.21
CA ARG A 200 2.39 7.98 5.14
C ARG A 200 2.26 7.42 6.55
N ALA A 201 1.03 7.34 7.08
CA ALA A 201 0.78 6.83 8.43
C ALA A 201 1.31 5.40 8.59
N TYR A 202 1.11 4.55 7.56
CA TYR A 202 1.68 3.21 7.55
C TYR A 202 3.21 3.23 7.56
N CYS A 203 3.84 4.05 6.72
CA CYS A 203 5.29 4.16 6.64
C CYS A 203 5.88 4.61 7.99
N GLU A 204 5.33 5.67 8.60
CA GLU A 204 5.76 6.20 9.89
C GLU A 204 5.66 5.15 11.00
N SER A 205 4.55 4.42 11.06
CA SER A 205 4.33 3.35 12.05
C SER A 205 5.29 2.16 11.89
N ASN A 206 5.88 1.99 10.70
CA ASN A 206 6.78 0.88 10.37
C ASN A 206 8.24 1.29 10.17
N GLY A 207 8.61 2.53 10.52
CA GLY A 207 9.98 3.04 10.40
C GLY A 207 10.47 3.19 8.95
N ILE A 208 9.54 3.31 7.98
CA ILE A 208 9.85 3.47 6.56
C ILE A 208 9.88 4.96 6.22
N VAL A 209 10.86 5.38 5.43
CA VAL A 209 10.95 6.78 5.01
C VAL A 209 9.88 7.08 3.97
N PHE A 210 8.94 7.98 4.31
CA PHE A 210 7.99 8.54 3.36
C PHE A 210 8.49 9.90 2.85
N ILE A 211 8.52 10.08 1.52
CA ILE A 211 8.99 11.31 0.86
C ILE A 211 7.80 12.04 0.23
N ASP A 212 7.45 13.20 0.79
CA ASP A 212 6.31 13.99 0.33
C ASP A 212 6.67 14.87 -0.88
N VAL A 213 6.75 14.26 -2.04
CA VAL A 213 6.95 14.97 -3.32
C VAL A 213 5.69 15.74 -3.74
N PHE A 214 4.50 15.24 -3.35
CA PHE A 214 3.20 15.85 -3.66
C PHE A 214 3.17 17.33 -3.30
N ARG A 215 3.55 17.67 -2.07
CA ARG A 215 3.49 19.05 -1.55
C ARG A 215 4.33 20.03 -2.34
N ARG A 216 5.43 19.56 -2.94
CA ARG A 216 6.31 20.42 -3.75
C ARG A 216 5.77 20.69 -5.14
N MET A 217 4.86 19.85 -5.62
CA MET A 217 4.28 19.94 -6.95
C MET A 217 2.87 20.53 -6.95
N ALA A 218 2.19 20.50 -5.80
CA ALA A 218 0.86 21.08 -5.66
C ALA A 218 0.89 22.62 -5.67
N ARG A 219 -0.16 23.22 -6.22
CA ARG A 219 -0.32 24.68 -6.31
C ARG A 219 -0.77 25.24 -4.96
N GLY A 220 0.11 25.92 -4.25
CA GLY A 220 -0.21 26.55 -2.97
C GLY A 220 -0.80 25.57 -1.97
N ARG A 221 -2.01 25.87 -1.45
CA ARG A 221 -2.74 24.97 -0.54
C ARG A 221 -3.73 24.05 -1.25
N SER A 222 -3.84 24.13 -2.58
CA SER A 222 -4.68 23.22 -3.36
C SER A 222 -4.00 21.85 -3.53
N ASN A 223 -4.78 20.87 -3.96
CA ASN A 223 -4.28 19.53 -4.29
C ASN A 223 -3.95 19.39 -5.79
N ILE A 224 -3.99 20.50 -6.54
CA ILE A 224 -3.85 20.53 -7.99
C ILE A 224 -2.38 20.65 -8.38
N LEU A 225 -1.93 19.82 -9.32
CA LEU A 225 -0.60 19.92 -9.93
C LEU A 225 -0.42 21.29 -10.58
N ARG A 226 0.70 21.96 -10.29
CA ARG A 226 1.06 23.22 -10.92
C ARG A 226 1.15 23.07 -12.43
N GLY A 227 0.45 23.93 -13.18
CA GLY A 227 0.33 23.85 -14.64
C GLY A 227 1.68 23.94 -15.36
N GLU A 228 2.63 24.72 -14.81
CA GLU A 228 3.97 24.88 -15.36
C GLU A 228 4.86 23.62 -15.23
N LEU A 229 4.42 22.61 -14.49
CA LEU A 229 5.17 21.35 -14.30
C LEU A 229 4.71 20.21 -15.21
N THR A 230 3.65 20.45 -15.98
CA THR A 230 3.00 19.42 -16.79
C THR A 230 2.48 19.98 -18.10
N SER A 231 2.39 19.17 -19.14
CA SER A 231 1.73 19.49 -20.39
C SER A 231 0.38 18.81 -20.56
N ASP A 232 0.10 17.77 -19.78
CA ASP A 232 -1.10 16.94 -19.94
C ASP A 232 -1.92 16.76 -18.65
N GLY A 233 -1.48 17.39 -17.55
CA GLY A 233 -2.14 17.33 -16.26
C GLY A 233 -1.75 16.14 -15.36
N LEU A 234 -0.89 15.24 -15.85
CA LEU A 234 -0.43 14.05 -15.12
C LEU A 234 1.11 13.89 -15.20
N HIS A 235 1.65 13.82 -16.42
CA HIS A 235 3.08 13.62 -16.63
C HIS A 235 3.87 14.91 -16.47
N LEU A 236 5.07 14.77 -15.93
CA LEU A 236 5.94 15.91 -15.65
C LEU A 236 6.75 16.33 -16.88
N ASN A 237 6.97 17.62 -16.99
CA ASN A 237 7.99 18.18 -17.88
C ASN A 237 9.36 18.27 -17.16
N ALA A 238 10.37 18.85 -17.81
CA ALA A 238 11.72 18.96 -17.28
C ALA A 238 11.78 19.67 -15.91
N GLU A 239 10.98 20.69 -15.69
CA GLU A 239 10.93 21.43 -14.43
C GLU A 239 10.31 20.58 -13.29
N GLY A 240 9.26 19.82 -13.60
CA GLY A 240 8.68 18.88 -12.64
C GLY A 240 9.70 17.82 -12.18
N TYR A 241 10.45 17.25 -13.12
CA TYR A 241 11.51 16.30 -12.78
C TYR A 241 12.66 16.93 -11.98
N LYS A 242 13.01 18.19 -12.19
CA LYS A 242 14.02 18.89 -11.36
C LYS A 242 13.56 18.97 -9.90
N ILE A 243 12.29 19.31 -9.67
CA ILE A 243 11.72 19.38 -8.32
C ILE A 243 11.71 18.00 -7.68
N TRP A 244 11.27 16.99 -8.41
CA TRP A 244 11.26 15.61 -7.89
C TRP A 244 12.68 15.15 -7.49
N ALA A 245 13.63 15.27 -8.38
CA ALA A 245 15.01 14.92 -8.11
C ALA A 245 15.60 15.69 -6.90
N PHE A 246 15.26 16.98 -6.76
CA PHE A 246 15.69 17.79 -5.62
C PHE A 246 15.21 17.20 -4.28
N GLU A 247 13.94 16.75 -4.19
CA GLU A 247 13.41 16.15 -2.98
C GLU A 247 14.10 14.81 -2.64
N LEU A 248 14.50 14.03 -3.64
CA LEU A 248 15.18 12.76 -3.43
C LEU A 248 16.67 12.91 -3.05
N ARG A 249 17.33 13.96 -3.51
CA ARG A 249 18.79 14.15 -3.34
C ARG A 249 19.27 14.06 -1.90
N ARG A 250 18.50 14.53 -0.92
CA ARG A 250 18.89 14.44 0.49
C ARG A 250 19.03 12.99 0.97
N HIS A 251 18.20 12.08 0.44
CA HIS A 251 18.23 10.66 0.76
C HIS A 251 19.37 9.97 0.01
N ILE A 252 19.57 10.31 -1.26
CA ILE A 252 20.71 9.85 -2.06
C ILE A 252 22.05 10.22 -1.39
N LYS A 253 22.21 11.46 -0.94
CA LYS A 253 23.44 11.89 -0.22
C LYS A 253 23.69 11.11 1.07
N ARG A 254 22.63 10.65 1.75
CA ARG A 254 22.79 9.75 2.92
C ARG A 254 23.29 8.38 2.49
N LEU A 255 22.73 7.83 1.42
CA LEU A 255 23.20 6.57 0.85
C LEU A 255 24.68 6.66 0.40
N GLU A 256 25.15 7.75 -0.16
CA GLU A 256 26.55 7.95 -0.54
C GLU A 256 27.51 7.89 0.66
N LYS A 257 27.07 8.36 1.83
CA LYS A 257 27.90 8.40 3.06
C LYS A 257 28.01 7.07 3.80
N THR A 258 27.07 6.15 3.59
CA THR A 258 27.02 4.86 4.31
C THR A 258 27.74 3.73 3.57
N ARG A 259 28.73 4.07 2.71
CA ARG A 259 29.56 3.08 2.01
C ARG A 259 30.35 2.21 2.94
#